data_44a77cfe6813751aedb8f86b46cb7e63
#
_entry.id   44a77cfe6813751aedb8f86b46cb7e63
#
_cell.length_a   1.000
_cell.length_b   1.000
_cell.length_c   1.000
_cell.angle_alpha   90.00
_cell.angle_beta   90.00
_cell.angle_gamma   90.00
#
_symmetry.space_group_name_H-M   'P 1'
#
loop_
_entity.id
_entity.type
_entity.pdbx_description
1 polymer ?
#
loop_
_entity_poly.entity_id
_entity_poly.type
_entity_poly.pdbx_seq_one_letter_code
_entity_poly.pdbx_strand_id
1 'polypeptide(L)'
;EGVSCTEWRKSIRLEGELDDWKAIVKAGKIAAKAGYKGVINDITLKGFTPPPIRTPKQRDNALEGRRPDVLIIGGGVIGCAIARELSKNALDILLLDKESDVAMHASSRNDGMIHPGIASHANTLRGKMNVKGNAMYTQLCEELGVPFQRYGNLILYADHIFGTVAEPYLGERARKLGIVGGKISRKRLREIEPNITDRALGAFEYPSSGVLSPYKLTVALAENAVENGAQVSLDTIVTGMEMEGDAIGSVFTNRGAIHPRLVINAAGVFSDQIAEMANDRFFSIHPRKGELVILDKKKGPLVTRSMGLIDLSQATSDTKGGGVMRTIDQNVLVGPDAYEQPMREDFSTHRENIDAILKKHLPLIKGFAPSDVITYFAGIRAATYEEEFIIERSEYVQNLIHAAGIQSPGLASAPAIAEEISRITVDALQEQMEVKPNTGFNPRRRVIPHMSDLTTEEKQEIIRKNPDYGVIICRCEGISKGEIVDTIHSPIPATTIDALKRRVRPGMGRCQGGFCSPLVTQIICEETGLSPEEVTKSGEDSNLILERTHKGERSGRQHETV
;
A
#
# COMPACT_ATOMS: atom_id res chain seq x y z
N GLU A 1 26.91 -3.54 -25.22
CA GLU A 1 28.24 -4.09 -24.85
C GLU A 1 28.33 -4.11 -23.32
N GLY A 2 28.82 -5.21 -22.72
CA GLY A 2 28.97 -5.35 -21.25
C GLY A 2 27.79 -6.04 -20.54
N VAL A 3 26.74 -6.47 -21.24
CA VAL A 3 25.64 -7.26 -20.69
C VAL A 3 25.57 -8.61 -21.38
N SER A 4 25.57 -9.69 -20.59
CA SER A 4 25.35 -11.06 -21.05
C SER A 4 23.89 -11.47 -20.78
N CYS A 5 23.41 -12.42 -21.57
CA CYS A 5 22.07 -12.98 -21.44
C CYS A 5 22.16 -14.50 -21.41
N THR A 6 21.56 -15.13 -20.41
CA THR A 6 21.48 -16.58 -20.26
C THR A 6 20.05 -17.02 -19.98
N GLU A 7 19.68 -18.22 -20.40
CA GLU A 7 18.39 -18.80 -20.04
C GLU A 7 18.47 -19.42 -18.66
N TRP A 8 17.44 -19.19 -17.84
CA TRP A 8 17.26 -19.81 -16.55
C TRP A 8 15.82 -20.32 -16.43
N ARG A 9 15.64 -21.63 -16.53
CA ARG A 9 14.32 -22.24 -16.59
C ARG A 9 13.52 -21.64 -17.77
N LYS A 10 12.39 -20.97 -17.51
CA LYS A 10 11.57 -20.28 -18.52
C LYS A 10 11.81 -18.76 -18.59
N SER A 11 12.84 -18.27 -17.89
CA SER A 11 13.18 -16.84 -17.78
C SER A 11 14.50 -16.52 -18.45
N ILE A 12 14.70 -15.25 -18.75
CA ILE A 12 15.98 -14.73 -19.22
C ILE A 12 16.70 -14.01 -18.08
N ARG A 13 17.96 -14.35 -17.85
CA ARG A 13 18.83 -13.69 -16.88
C ARG A 13 19.77 -12.74 -17.61
N LEU A 14 19.85 -11.49 -17.12
CA LEU A 14 20.77 -10.46 -17.58
C LEU A 14 21.84 -10.26 -16.52
N GLU A 15 23.12 -10.27 -16.90
CA GLU A 15 24.27 -10.06 -16.01
C GLU A 15 25.24 -9.07 -16.65
N GLY A 16 25.93 -8.29 -15.84
CA GLY A 16 26.91 -7.30 -16.28
C GLY A 16 26.97 -6.08 -15.38
N GLU A 17 27.61 -5.03 -15.83
CA GLU A 17 27.74 -3.77 -15.12
C GLU A 17 27.45 -2.60 -16.06
N LEU A 18 26.64 -1.63 -15.63
CA LEU A 18 26.34 -0.41 -16.39
C LEU A 18 26.48 0.83 -15.49
N ASP A 19 26.77 1.98 -16.09
CA ASP A 19 26.99 3.24 -15.38
C ASP A 19 25.68 4.01 -15.06
N ASP A 20 24.53 3.60 -15.64
CA ASP A 20 23.26 4.32 -15.49
C ASP A 20 22.11 3.37 -15.16
N TRP A 21 21.38 3.68 -14.08
CA TRP A 21 20.22 2.91 -13.66
C TRP A 21 19.10 2.86 -14.71
N LYS A 22 18.90 3.95 -15.46
CA LYS A 22 17.91 3.97 -16.55
C LYS A 22 18.26 2.99 -17.67
N ALA A 23 19.55 2.83 -17.96
CA ALA A 23 20.02 1.83 -18.92
C ALA A 23 19.78 0.40 -18.42
N ILE A 24 19.99 0.13 -17.12
CA ILE A 24 19.69 -1.17 -16.49
C ILE A 24 18.19 -1.49 -16.62
N VAL A 25 17.32 -0.55 -16.25
CA VAL A 25 15.86 -0.74 -16.38
C VAL A 25 15.46 -0.91 -17.86
N LYS A 26 16.06 -0.16 -18.78
CA LYS A 26 15.81 -0.29 -20.22
C LYS A 26 16.20 -1.66 -20.75
N ALA A 27 17.33 -2.21 -20.31
CA ALA A 27 17.76 -3.57 -20.68
C ALA A 27 16.72 -4.61 -20.26
N GLY A 28 16.25 -4.56 -19.02
CA GLY A 28 15.17 -5.44 -18.53
C GLY A 28 13.87 -5.30 -19.34
N LYS A 29 13.44 -4.06 -19.65
CA LYS A 29 12.24 -3.79 -20.48
C LYS A 29 12.39 -4.30 -21.93
N ILE A 30 13.61 -4.36 -22.45
CA ILE A 30 13.89 -4.96 -23.77
C ILE A 30 13.79 -6.49 -23.67
N ALA A 31 14.41 -7.09 -22.65
CA ALA A 31 14.38 -8.53 -22.42
C ALA A 31 12.95 -9.06 -22.17
N ALA A 32 12.09 -8.32 -21.50
CA ALA A 32 10.68 -8.69 -21.28
C ALA A 32 9.87 -8.84 -22.58
N LYS A 33 10.34 -8.28 -23.70
CA LYS A 33 9.71 -8.43 -25.02
C LYS A 33 10.16 -9.70 -25.78
N ALA A 34 11.11 -10.44 -25.25
CA ALA A 34 11.65 -11.63 -25.90
C ALA A 34 10.75 -12.88 -25.76
N GLY A 35 9.65 -12.79 -24.97
CA GLY A 35 8.65 -13.86 -24.84
C GLY A 35 8.93 -14.89 -23.75
N TYR A 36 9.91 -14.63 -22.89
CA TYR A 36 10.16 -15.43 -21.68
C TYR A 36 9.09 -15.18 -20.62
N LYS A 37 8.95 -16.13 -19.68
CA LYS A 37 8.03 -16.00 -18.52
C LYS A 37 8.36 -14.80 -17.64
N GLY A 38 9.66 -14.50 -17.46
CA GLY A 38 10.11 -13.40 -16.65
C GLY A 38 11.54 -12.97 -16.96
N VAL A 39 11.94 -11.85 -16.38
CA VAL A 39 13.31 -11.30 -16.49
C VAL A 39 13.98 -11.30 -15.13
N ILE A 40 15.08 -12.00 -15.00
CA ILE A 40 16.01 -11.90 -13.88
C ILE A 40 17.07 -10.87 -14.28
N ASN A 41 17.07 -9.71 -13.63
CA ASN A 41 18.01 -8.64 -13.95
C ASN A 41 19.04 -8.50 -12.83
N ASP A 42 20.23 -9.06 -13.06
CA ASP A 42 21.38 -9.04 -12.16
C ASP A 42 22.48 -8.07 -12.67
N ILE A 43 22.11 -7.13 -13.55
CA ILE A 43 23.00 -6.06 -13.96
C ILE A 43 23.26 -5.12 -12.78
N THR A 44 24.52 -4.93 -12.42
CA THR A 44 24.94 -4.03 -11.33
C THR A 44 25.11 -2.59 -11.83
N LEU A 45 24.81 -1.63 -10.95
CA LEU A 45 25.08 -0.22 -11.19
C LEU A 45 26.50 0.09 -10.67
N LYS A 46 27.38 0.52 -11.58
CA LYS A 46 28.77 0.80 -11.25
C LYS A 46 28.91 1.86 -10.16
N GLY A 47 29.72 1.55 -9.16
CA GLY A 47 29.97 2.46 -8.04
C GLY A 47 28.78 2.64 -7.08
N PHE A 48 27.73 1.81 -7.20
CA PHE A 48 26.59 1.84 -6.30
C PHE A 48 26.50 0.52 -5.51
N THR A 49 26.50 0.66 -4.20
CA THR A 49 26.18 -0.44 -3.27
C THR A 49 24.82 -0.15 -2.64
N PRO A 50 23.82 -1.03 -2.81
CA PRO A 50 22.52 -0.83 -2.15
C PRO A 50 22.72 -0.71 -0.63
N PRO A 51 22.01 0.23 0.03
CA PRO A 51 22.02 0.28 1.49
C PRO A 51 21.47 -1.02 2.06
N PRO A 52 21.90 -1.43 3.28
CA PRO A 52 21.37 -2.61 3.92
C PRO A 52 19.86 -2.45 4.12
N ILE A 53 19.13 -3.55 3.93
CA ILE A 53 17.70 -3.61 4.19
C ILE A 53 17.47 -3.38 5.68
N ARG A 54 16.47 -2.57 6.03
CA ARG A 54 16.05 -2.39 7.43
C ARG A 54 15.66 -3.74 8.04
N THR A 55 16.33 -4.08 9.14
CA THR A 55 16.14 -5.33 9.87
C THR A 55 15.66 -5.01 11.28
N PRO A 56 14.57 -5.61 11.79
CA PRO A 56 14.16 -5.43 13.18
C PRO A 56 15.28 -5.83 14.14
N LYS A 57 15.45 -5.10 15.24
CA LYS A 57 16.44 -5.43 16.30
C LYS A 57 15.99 -6.57 17.18
N GLN A 58 14.69 -6.80 17.28
CA GLN A 58 14.13 -7.88 18.09
C GLN A 58 14.73 -9.23 17.67
N ARG A 59 15.18 -10.00 18.67
CA ARG A 59 15.69 -11.36 18.52
C ARG A 59 15.12 -12.19 19.64
N ASP A 60 14.31 -13.18 19.30
CA ASP A 60 13.75 -14.14 20.26
C ASP A 60 13.44 -15.47 19.54
N ASN A 61 12.84 -16.41 20.25
CA ASN A 61 12.42 -17.71 19.74
C ASN A 61 10.88 -17.86 19.78
N ALA A 62 10.12 -16.75 19.69
CA ALA A 62 8.67 -16.78 19.83
C ALA A 62 7.96 -17.60 18.72
N LEU A 63 8.63 -17.78 17.58
CA LEU A 63 8.11 -18.54 16.44
C LEU A 63 8.82 -19.87 16.23
N GLU A 64 9.75 -20.23 17.11
CA GLU A 64 10.52 -21.46 16.97
C GLU A 64 9.63 -22.71 16.94
N GLY A 65 9.82 -23.54 15.93
CA GLY A 65 9.08 -24.79 15.75
C GLY A 65 7.60 -24.66 15.35
N ARG A 66 7.09 -23.43 15.09
CA ARG A 66 5.71 -23.21 14.62
C ARG A 66 5.48 -23.93 13.29
N ARG A 67 4.28 -24.50 13.14
CA ARG A 67 3.87 -25.30 11.96
C ARG A 67 2.53 -24.83 11.41
N PRO A 68 2.41 -23.58 10.90
CA PRO A 68 1.16 -23.10 10.36
C PRO A 68 0.79 -23.84 9.05
N ASP A 69 -0.51 -23.96 8.77
CA ASP A 69 -0.97 -24.46 7.48
C ASP A 69 -0.58 -23.50 6.35
N VAL A 70 -0.66 -22.18 6.62
CA VAL A 70 -0.27 -21.15 5.66
C VAL A 70 0.59 -20.08 6.32
N LEU A 71 1.76 -19.86 5.77
CA LEU A 71 2.64 -18.74 6.10
C LEU A 71 2.55 -17.65 5.01
N ILE A 72 2.13 -16.44 5.39
CA ILE A 72 2.06 -15.29 4.48
C ILE A 72 3.20 -14.34 4.80
N ILE A 73 4.04 -14.01 3.82
CA ILE A 73 5.18 -13.10 3.97
C ILE A 73 4.82 -11.74 3.37
N GLY A 74 4.58 -10.74 4.24
CA GLY A 74 4.29 -9.36 3.90
C GLY A 74 2.90 -8.89 4.36
N GLY A 75 2.85 -7.92 5.30
CA GLY A 75 1.66 -7.29 5.87
C GLY A 75 1.18 -6.06 5.09
N GLY A 76 1.40 -6.03 3.77
CA GLY A 76 0.77 -5.08 2.86
C GLY A 76 -0.69 -5.41 2.57
N VAL A 77 -1.37 -4.56 1.78
CA VAL A 77 -2.80 -4.76 1.44
C VAL A 77 -3.07 -6.13 0.82
N ILE A 78 -2.12 -6.69 0.07
CA ILE A 78 -2.28 -8.00 -0.58
C ILE A 78 -2.21 -9.12 0.46
N GLY A 79 -1.17 -9.16 1.30
CA GLY A 79 -1.04 -10.20 2.34
C GLY A 79 -2.17 -10.14 3.36
N CYS A 80 -2.58 -8.94 3.80
CA CYS A 80 -3.71 -8.77 4.72
C CYS A 80 -5.06 -9.19 4.09
N ALA A 81 -5.27 -8.90 2.80
CA ALA A 81 -6.47 -9.34 2.09
C ALA A 81 -6.49 -10.87 1.93
N ILE A 82 -5.35 -11.50 1.63
CA ILE A 82 -5.21 -12.96 1.55
C ILE A 82 -5.46 -13.60 2.92
N ALA A 83 -4.89 -13.07 4.01
CA ALA A 83 -5.09 -13.57 5.36
C ALA A 83 -6.59 -13.57 5.73
N ARG A 84 -7.30 -12.45 5.45
CA ARG A 84 -8.75 -12.37 5.66
C ARG A 84 -9.52 -13.38 4.80
N GLU A 85 -9.18 -13.50 3.54
CA GLU A 85 -9.90 -14.40 2.62
C GLU A 85 -9.71 -15.86 3.03
N LEU A 86 -8.49 -16.25 3.41
CA LEU A 86 -8.17 -17.60 3.91
C LEU A 86 -8.82 -17.90 5.26
N SER A 87 -9.03 -16.90 6.14
CA SER A 87 -9.69 -17.11 7.43
C SER A 87 -11.15 -17.52 7.34
N LYS A 88 -11.76 -17.51 6.13
CA LYS A 88 -13.04 -18.19 5.84
C LYS A 88 -12.94 -19.70 5.95
N ASN A 89 -11.74 -20.26 6.02
CA ASN A 89 -11.45 -21.66 6.21
C ASN A 89 -10.83 -21.90 7.59
N ALA A 90 -11.02 -23.08 8.15
CA ALA A 90 -10.45 -23.48 9.44
C ALA A 90 -8.98 -23.89 9.25
N LEU A 91 -8.11 -22.88 9.07
CA LEU A 91 -6.67 -23.03 8.83
C LEU A 91 -5.88 -22.28 9.91
N ASP A 92 -4.70 -22.80 10.28
CA ASP A 92 -3.71 -22.05 11.06
C ASP A 92 -2.94 -21.12 10.10
N ILE A 93 -3.23 -19.82 10.16
CA ILE A 93 -2.68 -18.80 9.28
C ILE A 93 -1.74 -17.91 10.10
N LEU A 94 -0.49 -17.79 9.63
CA LEU A 94 0.50 -16.89 10.20
C LEU A 94 0.96 -15.88 9.14
N LEU A 95 0.75 -14.59 9.40
CA LEU A 95 1.24 -13.50 8.57
C LEU A 95 2.44 -12.84 9.23
N LEU A 96 3.54 -12.67 8.51
CA LEU A 96 4.74 -11.98 8.94
C LEU A 96 4.89 -10.63 8.24
N ASP A 97 5.33 -9.61 8.99
CA ASP A 97 5.88 -8.39 8.40
C ASP A 97 7.14 -7.96 9.15
N LYS A 98 8.15 -7.48 8.40
CA LYS A 98 9.40 -6.98 8.99
C LYS A 98 9.26 -5.64 9.70
N GLU A 99 8.17 -4.94 9.45
CA GLU A 99 7.87 -3.65 10.04
C GLU A 99 7.10 -3.79 11.36
N SER A 100 7.11 -2.71 12.15
CA SER A 100 6.41 -2.63 13.45
C SER A 100 4.89 -2.46 13.34
N ASP A 101 4.35 -2.42 12.13
CA ASP A 101 2.92 -2.31 11.85
C ASP A 101 2.63 -2.81 10.44
N VAL A 102 1.40 -3.15 10.15
CA VAL A 102 0.95 -3.44 8.80
C VAL A 102 0.88 -2.16 7.95
N ALA A 103 0.87 -2.30 6.63
CA ALA A 103 0.72 -1.19 5.68
C ALA A 103 1.87 -0.15 5.69
N MET A 104 3.05 -0.44 6.16
CA MET A 104 4.10 0.60 6.31
C MET A 104 4.80 1.00 5.00
N HIS A 105 4.68 0.20 3.94
CA HIS A 105 5.29 0.47 2.62
C HIS A 105 4.25 1.00 1.60
N ALA A 106 4.23 0.44 0.39
CA ALA A 106 3.37 0.89 -0.72
C ALA A 106 1.89 1.01 -0.35
N SER A 107 1.38 0.18 0.58
CA SER A 107 -0.02 0.15 0.99
C SER A 107 -0.47 1.39 1.76
N SER A 108 0.42 2.16 2.39
CA SER A 108 0.10 3.45 2.99
C SER A 108 0.58 4.65 2.18
N ARG A 109 1.27 4.42 1.07
CA ARG A 109 2.01 5.44 0.32
C ARG A 109 1.54 5.51 -1.14
N ASN A 110 0.21 5.50 -1.32
CA ASN A 110 -0.45 5.60 -2.61
C ASN A 110 -1.63 6.59 -2.52
N ASP A 111 -2.33 6.80 -3.62
CA ASP A 111 -3.40 7.78 -3.73
C ASP A 111 -4.75 7.31 -3.15
N GLY A 112 -4.92 6.03 -2.82
CA GLY A 112 -6.18 5.49 -2.33
C GLY A 112 -7.28 5.36 -3.39
N MET A 113 -6.92 5.49 -4.65
CA MET A 113 -7.88 5.39 -5.75
C MET A 113 -8.22 3.94 -6.09
N ILE A 114 -9.50 3.63 -6.09
CA ILE A 114 -10.04 2.38 -6.63
C ILE A 114 -10.35 2.59 -8.10
N HIS A 115 -9.37 2.26 -8.93
CA HIS A 115 -9.40 2.48 -10.38
C HIS A 115 -10.56 1.73 -11.06
N PRO A 116 -11.21 2.31 -12.09
CA PRO A 116 -12.30 1.66 -12.83
C PRO A 116 -11.83 0.51 -13.74
N GLY A 117 -10.51 0.42 -14.03
CA GLY A 117 -9.94 -0.60 -14.91
C GLY A 117 -9.57 -0.12 -16.31
N ILE A 118 -10.01 1.04 -16.73
CA ILE A 118 -9.87 1.54 -18.12
C ILE A 118 -8.42 1.71 -18.58
N ALA A 119 -7.47 1.93 -17.65
CA ALA A 119 -6.06 2.10 -17.98
C ALA A 119 -5.32 0.79 -18.35
N SER A 120 -5.88 -0.37 -18.00
CA SER A 120 -5.29 -1.69 -18.28
C SER A 120 -5.93 -2.34 -19.50
N HIS A 121 -5.19 -3.19 -20.20
CA HIS A 121 -5.75 -3.96 -21.32
C HIS A 121 -6.67 -5.08 -20.80
N ALA A 122 -7.77 -5.35 -21.54
CA ALA A 122 -8.78 -6.34 -21.13
C ALA A 122 -8.24 -7.77 -21.04
N ASN A 123 -7.21 -8.10 -21.83
CA ASN A 123 -6.65 -9.46 -21.89
C ASN A 123 -5.59 -9.72 -20.81
N THR A 124 -5.14 -8.69 -20.09
CA THR A 124 -4.12 -8.84 -19.04
C THR A 124 -4.74 -9.30 -17.74
N LEU A 125 -3.96 -10.03 -16.92
CA LEU A 125 -4.36 -10.42 -15.58
C LEU A 125 -4.65 -9.18 -14.72
N ARG A 126 -3.81 -8.18 -14.82
CA ARG A 126 -3.94 -6.88 -14.17
C ARG A 126 -5.27 -6.20 -14.52
N GLY A 127 -5.69 -6.21 -15.78
CA GLY A 127 -6.97 -5.65 -16.22
C GLY A 127 -8.17 -6.38 -15.63
N LYS A 128 -8.16 -7.71 -15.70
CA LYS A 128 -9.22 -8.58 -15.14
C LYS A 128 -9.35 -8.42 -13.63
N MET A 129 -8.24 -8.49 -12.90
CA MET A 129 -8.23 -8.35 -11.44
C MET A 129 -8.68 -6.96 -10.99
N ASN A 130 -8.34 -5.90 -11.75
CA ASN A 130 -8.79 -4.55 -11.42
C ASN A 130 -10.32 -4.41 -11.52
N VAL A 131 -10.93 -4.85 -12.60
CA VAL A 131 -12.39 -4.72 -12.77
C VAL A 131 -13.13 -5.56 -11.75
N LYS A 132 -12.73 -6.83 -11.56
CA LYS A 132 -13.30 -7.72 -10.55
C LYS A 132 -13.16 -7.13 -9.15
N GLY A 133 -11.95 -6.69 -8.77
CA GLY A 133 -11.69 -6.10 -7.46
C GLY A 133 -12.46 -4.81 -7.23
N ASN A 134 -12.53 -3.91 -8.22
CA ASN A 134 -13.32 -2.68 -8.11
C ASN A 134 -14.79 -2.97 -7.75
N ALA A 135 -15.40 -3.99 -8.35
CA ALA A 135 -16.79 -4.35 -8.09
C ALA A 135 -17.01 -4.82 -6.63
N MET A 136 -16.02 -5.43 -5.99
CA MET A 136 -16.10 -5.98 -4.63
C MET A 136 -16.02 -4.90 -3.54
N TYR A 137 -15.51 -3.72 -3.84
CA TYR A 137 -15.16 -2.72 -2.80
C TYR A 137 -16.34 -2.20 -2.00
N THR A 138 -17.51 -2.03 -2.58
CA THR A 138 -18.67 -1.50 -1.84
C THR A 138 -19.04 -2.40 -0.67
N GLN A 139 -19.20 -3.70 -0.93
CA GLN A 139 -19.50 -4.69 0.10
C GLN A 139 -18.35 -4.85 1.10
N LEU A 140 -17.11 -4.99 0.60
CA LEU A 140 -15.94 -5.16 1.46
C LEU A 140 -15.76 -4.01 2.45
N CYS A 141 -15.92 -2.77 1.99
CA CYS A 141 -15.78 -1.60 2.85
C CYS A 141 -16.93 -1.49 3.87
N GLU A 142 -18.15 -1.89 3.50
CA GLU A 142 -19.28 -1.98 4.42
C GLU A 142 -19.04 -3.03 5.52
N GLU A 143 -18.59 -4.23 5.16
CA GLU A 143 -18.26 -5.30 6.11
C GLU A 143 -17.16 -4.87 7.10
N LEU A 144 -16.14 -4.19 6.61
CA LEU A 144 -14.98 -3.76 7.40
C LEU A 144 -15.19 -2.40 8.11
N GLY A 145 -16.28 -1.68 7.84
CA GLY A 145 -16.50 -0.34 8.36
C GLY A 145 -15.44 0.67 7.90
N VAL A 146 -14.95 0.51 6.66
CA VAL A 146 -13.97 1.43 6.05
C VAL A 146 -14.69 2.45 5.20
N PRO A 147 -14.54 3.77 5.46
CA PRO A 147 -15.14 4.80 4.62
C PRO A 147 -14.70 4.65 3.16
N PHE A 148 -15.68 4.55 2.26
CA PHE A 148 -15.50 4.41 0.83
C PHE A 148 -16.52 5.24 0.07
N GLN A 149 -16.07 5.96 -0.96
CA GLN A 149 -16.95 6.78 -1.77
C GLN A 149 -16.62 6.62 -3.25
N ARG A 150 -17.64 6.38 -4.07
CA ARG A 150 -17.52 6.40 -5.54
C ARG A 150 -17.68 7.83 -6.05
N TYR A 151 -16.56 8.57 -6.08
CA TYR A 151 -16.55 9.94 -6.63
C TYR A 151 -16.52 9.96 -8.16
N GLY A 152 -16.10 8.87 -8.81
CA GLY A 152 -15.83 8.83 -10.23
C GLY A 152 -14.44 9.37 -10.60
N ASN A 153 -14.07 9.13 -11.86
CA ASN A 153 -12.80 9.60 -12.44
C ASN A 153 -13.05 10.30 -13.77
N LEU A 154 -12.30 11.37 -14.01
CA LEU A 154 -12.29 12.15 -15.25
C LEU A 154 -10.92 12.06 -15.90
N ILE A 155 -10.84 11.54 -17.11
CA ILE A 155 -9.69 11.67 -17.98
C ILE A 155 -9.92 12.91 -18.85
N LEU A 156 -9.32 14.03 -18.44
CA LEU A 156 -9.43 15.30 -19.13
C LEU A 156 -8.55 15.31 -20.38
N TYR A 157 -8.98 16.03 -21.42
CA TYR A 157 -8.16 16.27 -22.60
C TYR A 157 -8.14 17.76 -22.97
N ALA A 158 -6.95 18.22 -23.44
CA ALA A 158 -6.69 19.59 -23.87
C ALA A 158 -6.63 19.74 -25.40
N ASP A 159 -6.83 18.65 -26.14
CA ASP A 159 -6.77 18.58 -27.59
C ASP A 159 -8.02 17.89 -28.14
N HIS A 160 -8.72 18.53 -29.09
CA HIS A 160 -9.91 17.98 -29.76
C HIS A 160 -9.61 16.73 -30.59
N ILE A 161 -8.44 16.67 -31.24
CA ILE A 161 -8.03 15.51 -32.06
C ILE A 161 -7.88 14.30 -31.14
N PHE A 162 -7.18 14.47 -30.01
CA PHE A 162 -7.06 13.42 -29.00
C PHE A 162 -8.45 12.96 -28.51
N GLY A 163 -9.34 13.90 -28.14
CA GLY A 163 -10.68 13.56 -27.65
C GLY A 163 -11.53 12.81 -28.68
N THR A 164 -11.25 12.99 -29.99
CA THR A 164 -11.95 12.29 -31.07
C THR A 164 -11.34 10.91 -31.34
N VAL A 165 -10.03 10.81 -31.41
CA VAL A 165 -9.32 9.54 -31.68
C VAL A 165 -9.37 8.58 -30.50
N ALA A 166 -9.29 9.09 -29.27
CA ALA A 166 -9.33 8.26 -28.05
C ALA A 166 -10.73 7.68 -27.77
N GLU A 167 -11.80 8.32 -28.22
CA GLU A 167 -13.18 7.91 -27.94
C GLU A 167 -13.49 6.46 -28.38
N PRO A 168 -13.32 6.06 -29.66
CA PRO A 168 -13.59 4.68 -30.07
C PRO A 168 -12.68 3.66 -29.38
N TYR A 169 -11.42 4.01 -29.13
CA TYR A 169 -10.46 3.14 -28.46
C TYR A 169 -10.84 2.90 -26.98
N LEU A 170 -11.14 3.96 -26.24
CA LEU A 170 -11.56 3.87 -24.83
C LEU A 170 -12.95 3.25 -24.72
N GLY A 171 -13.88 3.56 -25.65
CA GLY A 171 -15.20 2.96 -25.71
C GLY A 171 -15.16 1.45 -25.92
N GLU A 172 -14.36 0.98 -26.88
CA GLU A 172 -14.20 -0.46 -27.14
C GLU A 172 -13.54 -1.17 -25.93
N ARG A 173 -12.53 -0.54 -25.30
CA ARG A 173 -11.92 -1.08 -24.08
C ARG A 173 -12.93 -1.17 -22.93
N ALA A 174 -13.70 -0.10 -22.69
CA ALA A 174 -14.74 -0.08 -21.67
C ALA A 174 -15.78 -1.18 -21.91
N ARG A 175 -16.22 -1.35 -23.15
CA ARG A 175 -17.17 -2.41 -23.56
C ARG A 175 -16.61 -3.81 -23.26
N LYS A 176 -15.35 -4.09 -23.64
CA LYS A 176 -14.69 -5.39 -23.39
C LYS A 176 -14.52 -5.70 -21.90
N LEU A 177 -14.35 -4.68 -21.08
CA LEU A 177 -14.15 -4.80 -19.63
C LEU A 177 -15.47 -4.66 -18.84
N GLY A 178 -16.60 -4.38 -19.49
CA GLY A 178 -17.86 -4.14 -18.79
C GLY A 178 -17.88 -2.84 -17.97
N ILE A 179 -17.03 -1.87 -18.30
CA ILE A 179 -16.91 -0.60 -17.57
C ILE A 179 -17.93 0.40 -18.13
N VAL A 180 -18.79 0.94 -17.27
CA VAL A 180 -19.71 2.01 -17.62
C VAL A 180 -18.97 3.35 -17.59
N GLY A 181 -19.13 4.14 -18.67
CA GLY A 181 -18.55 5.47 -18.80
C GLY A 181 -18.32 5.84 -20.27
N GLY A 182 -17.81 7.04 -20.49
CA GLY A 182 -17.53 7.53 -21.83
C GLY A 182 -17.29 9.03 -21.88
N LYS A 183 -17.26 9.57 -23.11
CA LYS A 183 -16.98 10.98 -23.37
C LYS A 183 -18.12 11.89 -22.89
N ILE A 184 -17.74 12.95 -22.20
CA ILE A 184 -18.63 14.04 -21.81
C ILE A 184 -18.20 15.36 -22.45
N SER A 185 -19.19 16.21 -22.74
CA SER A 185 -18.94 17.53 -23.34
C SER A 185 -18.30 18.50 -22.35
N ARG A 186 -17.66 19.55 -22.88
CA ARG A 186 -17.12 20.65 -22.05
C ARG A 186 -18.19 21.32 -21.18
N LYS A 187 -19.43 21.44 -21.69
CA LYS A 187 -20.57 21.98 -20.94
C LYS A 187 -20.84 21.09 -19.72
N ARG A 188 -21.00 19.78 -19.93
CA ARG A 188 -21.24 18.82 -18.85
C ARG A 188 -20.09 18.77 -17.86
N LEU A 189 -18.85 18.82 -18.33
CA LEU A 189 -17.67 18.87 -17.49
C LEU A 189 -17.71 20.06 -16.52
N ARG A 190 -18.05 21.25 -17.00
CA ARG A 190 -18.15 22.45 -16.16
C ARG A 190 -19.33 22.45 -15.19
N GLU A 191 -20.41 21.75 -15.51
CA GLU A 191 -21.53 21.53 -14.58
C GLU A 191 -21.11 20.69 -13.39
N ILE A 192 -20.33 19.62 -13.61
CA ILE A 192 -19.93 18.68 -12.56
C ILE A 192 -18.64 19.09 -11.83
N GLU A 193 -17.76 19.85 -12.50
CA GLU A 193 -16.49 20.39 -11.97
C GLU A 193 -16.39 21.89 -12.30
N PRO A 194 -17.10 22.77 -11.57
CA PRO A 194 -17.18 24.19 -11.91
C PRO A 194 -15.82 24.91 -11.81
N ASN A 195 -14.90 24.39 -11.00
CA ASN A 195 -13.58 24.98 -10.78
C ASN A 195 -12.51 24.46 -11.75
N ILE A 196 -12.92 23.65 -12.75
CA ILE A 196 -11.96 23.06 -13.70
C ILE A 196 -11.25 24.11 -14.54
N THR A 197 -10.00 23.83 -14.92
CA THR A 197 -9.21 24.69 -15.81
C THR A 197 -9.88 24.91 -17.16
N ASP A 198 -9.69 26.10 -17.75
CA ASP A 198 -10.19 26.40 -19.09
C ASP A 198 -9.47 25.65 -20.20
N ARG A 199 -8.30 25.05 -19.92
CA ARG A 199 -7.56 24.17 -20.84
C ARG A 199 -8.31 22.86 -21.13
N ALA A 200 -9.18 22.39 -20.23
CA ALA A 200 -9.94 21.17 -20.43
C ALA A 200 -11.06 21.40 -21.45
N LEU A 201 -10.99 20.73 -22.59
CA LEU A 201 -11.96 20.81 -23.69
C LEU A 201 -13.10 19.77 -23.55
N GLY A 202 -12.91 18.77 -22.69
CA GLY A 202 -13.86 17.72 -22.34
C GLY A 202 -13.18 16.66 -21.50
N ALA A 203 -13.90 15.58 -21.25
CA ALA A 203 -13.38 14.45 -20.49
C ALA A 203 -13.99 13.12 -20.93
N PHE A 204 -13.35 12.01 -20.47
CA PHE A 204 -14.00 10.70 -20.38
C PHE A 204 -14.28 10.45 -18.90
N GLU A 205 -15.57 10.22 -18.58
CA GLU A 205 -16.05 9.98 -17.22
C GLU A 205 -16.25 8.49 -16.96
N TYR A 206 -15.74 8.01 -15.80
CA TYR A 206 -15.89 6.62 -15.33
C TYR A 206 -16.41 6.64 -13.88
N PRO A 207 -17.74 6.52 -13.68
CA PRO A 207 -18.39 6.64 -12.37
C PRO A 207 -18.00 5.54 -11.36
N SER A 208 -17.57 4.36 -11.83
CA SER A 208 -17.20 3.23 -10.97
C SER A 208 -15.90 3.45 -10.18
N SER A 209 -15.14 4.51 -10.47
CA SER A 209 -13.97 4.86 -9.67
C SER A 209 -14.35 5.29 -8.26
N GLY A 210 -13.61 4.79 -7.27
CA GLY A 210 -13.82 5.11 -5.87
C GLY A 210 -12.56 5.61 -5.19
N VAL A 211 -12.73 6.08 -3.95
CA VAL A 211 -11.67 6.56 -3.09
C VAL A 211 -11.87 6.06 -1.68
N LEU A 212 -10.79 5.62 -1.05
CA LEU A 212 -10.71 5.23 0.36
C LEU A 212 -9.36 5.59 0.96
N SER A 213 -9.21 5.37 2.26
CA SER A 213 -7.91 5.42 2.93
C SER A 213 -7.22 4.07 2.83
N PRO A 214 -6.10 3.93 2.06
CA PRO A 214 -5.50 2.64 1.78
C PRO A 214 -4.89 1.97 3.02
N TYR A 215 -4.36 2.77 3.95
CA TYR A 215 -3.86 2.25 5.22
C TYR A 215 -4.99 1.79 6.16
N LYS A 216 -6.11 2.53 6.24
CA LYS A 216 -7.28 2.10 7.02
C LYS A 216 -7.85 0.77 6.50
N LEU A 217 -7.93 0.62 5.17
CA LEU A 217 -8.34 -0.65 4.56
C LEU A 217 -7.40 -1.79 4.94
N THR A 218 -6.08 -1.59 4.80
CA THR A 218 -5.10 -2.65 5.07
C THR A 218 -5.14 -3.08 6.53
N VAL A 219 -5.23 -2.13 7.46
CA VAL A 219 -5.39 -2.41 8.90
C VAL A 219 -6.71 -3.15 9.15
N ALA A 220 -7.82 -2.71 8.57
CA ALA A 220 -9.12 -3.34 8.75
C ALA A 220 -9.16 -4.80 8.23
N LEU A 221 -8.48 -5.08 7.13
CA LEU A 221 -8.30 -6.44 6.60
C LEU A 221 -7.53 -7.32 7.57
N ALA A 222 -6.42 -6.81 8.12
CA ALA A 222 -5.59 -7.54 9.07
C ALA A 222 -6.33 -7.76 10.40
N GLU A 223 -6.99 -6.74 10.96
CA GLU A 223 -7.78 -6.86 12.19
C GLU A 223 -8.90 -7.89 12.03
N ASN A 224 -9.65 -7.85 10.91
CA ASN A 224 -10.70 -8.82 10.67
C ASN A 224 -10.15 -10.25 10.46
N ALA A 225 -8.97 -10.41 9.85
CA ALA A 225 -8.30 -11.70 9.78
C ALA A 225 -7.95 -12.25 11.17
N VAL A 226 -7.43 -11.38 12.08
CA VAL A 226 -7.10 -11.75 13.47
C VAL A 226 -8.36 -12.10 14.26
N GLU A 227 -9.44 -11.32 14.13
CA GLU A 227 -10.74 -11.63 14.75
C GLU A 227 -11.31 -12.98 14.30
N ASN A 228 -10.90 -13.47 13.12
CA ASN A 228 -11.30 -14.76 12.55
C ASN A 228 -10.23 -15.86 12.70
N GLY A 229 -9.22 -15.66 13.57
CA GLY A 229 -8.27 -16.69 13.99
C GLY A 229 -6.90 -16.64 13.33
N ALA A 230 -6.65 -15.76 12.36
CA ALA A 230 -5.29 -15.58 11.82
C ALA A 230 -4.38 -14.92 12.86
N GLN A 231 -3.07 -15.21 12.75
CA GLN A 231 -2.06 -14.61 13.60
C GLN A 231 -1.17 -13.68 12.78
N VAL A 232 -0.79 -12.54 13.37
CA VAL A 232 0.11 -11.55 12.76
C VAL A 232 1.33 -11.39 13.64
N SER A 233 2.53 -11.56 13.07
CA SER A 233 3.80 -11.31 13.75
C SER A 233 4.52 -10.17 13.04
N LEU A 234 4.56 -9.02 13.70
CA LEU A 234 5.27 -7.82 13.29
C LEU A 234 6.74 -7.88 13.76
N ASP A 235 7.57 -6.94 13.30
CA ASP A 235 9.01 -6.93 13.54
C ASP A 235 9.65 -8.31 13.26
N THR A 236 9.15 -9.00 12.22
CA THR A 236 9.54 -10.36 11.87
C THR A 236 9.99 -10.44 10.42
N ILE A 237 11.30 -10.52 10.21
CA ILE A 237 11.92 -10.62 8.88
C ILE A 237 12.29 -12.07 8.56
N VAL A 238 11.98 -12.51 7.35
CA VAL A 238 12.51 -13.76 6.79
C VAL A 238 13.97 -13.55 6.41
N THR A 239 14.86 -14.38 6.93
CA THR A 239 16.31 -14.31 6.72
C THR A 239 16.86 -15.40 5.81
N GLY A 240 16.10 -16.46 5.57
CA GLY A 240 16.45 -17.56 4.68
C GLY A 240 15.39 -18.64 4.65
N MET A 241 15.58 -19.60 3.76
CA MET A 241 14.72 -20.80 3.64
C MET A 241 15.59 -22.02 3.43
N GLU A 242 15.17 -23.15 3.98
CA GLU A 242 15.76 -24.45 3.74
C GLU A 242 14.79 -25.30 2.93
N MET A 243 15.32 -25.89 1.87
CA MET A 243 14.55 -26.73 0.95
C MET A 243 14.63 -28.19 1.36
N GLU A 244 13.50 -28.87 1.39
CA GLU A 244 13.36 -30.33 1.51
C GLU A 244 12.88 -30.90 0.17
N GLY A 245 13.82 -31.31 -0.68
CA GLY A 245 13.53 -31.69 -2.05
C GLY A 245 13.08 -30.46 -2.87
N ASP A 246 11.87 -30.52 -3.40
CA ASP A 246 11.23 -29.45 -4.17
C ASP A 246 10.18 -28.66 -3.36
N ALA A 247 10.23 -28.74 -2.04
CA ALA A 247 9.38 -27.97 -1.13
C ALA A 247 10.21 -27.17 -0.12
N ILE A 248 9.63 -26.12 0.44
CA ILE A 248 10.21 -25.34 1.56
C ILE A 248 9.94 -26.14 2.84
N GLY A 249 10.98 -26.64 3.51
CA GLY A 249 10.89 -27.33 4.79
C GLY A 249 10.91 -26.37 5.98
N SER A 250 11.78 -25.35 5.92
CA SER A 250 11.95 -24.37 7.00
C SER A 250 12.05 -22.95 6.46
N VAL A 251 11.44 -22.00 7.16
CA VAL A 251 11.59 -20.56 6.95
C VAL A 251 12.24 -19.95 8.19
N PHE A 252 13.44 -19.42 8.04
CA PHE A 252 14.20 -18.80 9.13
C PHE A 252 13.81 -17.34 9.29
N THR A 253 13.62 -16.91 10.52
CA THR A 253 13.33 -15.52 10.87
C THR A 253 14.22 -15.02 12.00
N ASN A 254 14.18 -13.72 12.29
CA ASN A 254 14.80 -13.16 13.50
C ASN A 254 14.13 -13.63 14.80
N ARG A 255 13.01 -14.38 14.73
CA ARG A 255 12.20 -14.83 15.86
C ARG A 255 12.06 -16.36 15.94
N GLY A 256 12.94 -17.10 15.26
CA GLY A 256 12.97 -18.56 15.23
C GLY A 256 12.64 -19.15 13.86
N ALA A 257 12.73 -20.47 13.76
CA ALA A 257 12.43 -21.25 12.55
C ALA A 257 10.96 -21.68 12.53
N ILE A 258 10.33 -21.55 11.35
CA ILE A 258 8.93 -21.91 11.08
C ILE A 258 8.90 -23.02 10.05
N HIS A 259 8.04 -24.01 10.21
CA HIS A 259 7.88 -25.15 9.29
C HIS A 259 6.46 -25.14 8.67
N PRO A 260 6.16 -24.28 7.70
CA PRO A 260 4.83 -24.13 7.14
C PRO A 260 4.49 -25.26 6.17
N ARG A 261 3.20 -25.62 6.04
CA ARG A 261 2.76 -26.51 4.94
C ARG A 261 2.81 -25.78 3.60
N LEU A 262 2.45 -24.49 3.57
CA LEU A 262 2.44 -23.66 2.38
C LEU A 262 2.91 -22.24 2.68
N VAL A 263 3.68 -21.65 1.76
CA VAL A 263 4.20 -20.29 1.84
C VAL A 263 3.57 -19.40 0.75
N ILE A 264 3.09 -18.22 1.13
CA ILE A 264 2.61 -17.20 0.19
C ILE A 264 3.58 -16.01 0.23
N ASN A 265 4.20 -15.74 -0.90
CA ASN A 265 5.09 -14.61 -1.09
C ASN A 265 4.29 -13.36 -1.49
N ALA A 266 3.95 -12.51 -0.53
CA ALA A 266 3.28 -11.21 -0.71
C ALA A 266 4.19 -10.04 -0.29
N ALA A 267 5.52 -10.20 -0.41
CA ALA A 267 6.54 -9.30 0.14
C ALA A 267 6.76 -8.00 -0.65
N GLY A 268 5.88 -7.66 -1.60
CA GLY A 268 5.91 -6.38 -2.32
C GLY A 268 7.24 -6.14 -3.05
N VAL A 269 7.94 -5.05 -2.70
CA VAL A 269 9.23 -4.71 -3.33
C VAL A 269 10.35 -5.71 -3.03
N PHE A 270 10.16 -6.65 -2.11
CA PHE A 270 11.12 -7.69 -1.74
C PHE A 270 10.72 -9.07 -2.25
N SER A 271 9.65 -9.18 -3.05
CA SER A 271 9.11 -10.47 -3.47
C SER A 271 10.07 -11.30 -4.34
N ASP A 272 10.95 -10.69 -5.12
CA ASP A 272 11.99 -11.36 -5.87
C ASP A 272 13.10 -11.94 -4.96
N GLN A 273 13.41 -11.27 -3.82
CA GLN A 273 14.36 -11.79 -2.83
C GLN A 273 13.79 -12.98 -2.06
N ILE A 274 12.50 -12.94 -1.71
CA ILE A 274 11.82 -14.09 -1.10
C ILE A 274 11.78 -15.26 -2.10
N ALA A 275 11.52 -15.01 -3.38
CA ALA A 275 11.58 -16.03 -4.42
C ALA A 275 13.00 -16.62 -4.58
N GLU A 276 14.05 -15.81 -4.43
CA GLU A 276 15.44 -16.26 -4.46
C GLU A 276 15.79 -17.17 -3.30
N MET A 277 15.35 -16.82 -2.06
CA MET A 277 15.53 -17.68 -0.87
C MET A 277 14.88 -19.06 -1.04
N ALA A 278 13.79 -19.13 -1.80
CA ALA A 278 13.07 -20.36 -2.14
C ALA A 278 13.60 -21.06 -3.40
N ASN A 279 14.73 -20.66 -3.96
CA ASN A 279 15.26 -21.15 -5.25
C ASN A 279 14.25 -21.05 -6.41
N ASP A 280 13.33 -20.07 -6.39
CA ASP A 280 12.28 -19.91 -7.38
C ASP A 280 12.22 -18.50 -8.00
N ARG A 281 13.35 -17.80 -8.02
CA ARG A 281 13.44 -16.49 -8.66
C ARG A 281 13.41 -16.64 -10.18
N PHE A 282 12.35 -16.16 -10.81
CA PHE A 282 12.18 -16.11 -12.26
C PHE A 282 11.86 -14.69 -12.75
N PHE A 283 11.76 -13.73 -11.85
CA PHE A 283 11.47 -12.32 -12.10
C PHE A 283 12.37 -11.41 -11.25
N SER A 284 12.40 -10.14 -11.56
CA SER A 284 13.03 -9.10 -10.72
C SER A 284 12.07 -7.94 -10.51
N ILE A 285 12.13 -7.36 -9.32
CA ILE A 285 11.43 -6.13 -8.97
C ILE A 285 12.37 -4.95 -9.19
N HIS A 286 12.02 -4.03 -10.07
CA HIS A 286 12.68 -2.74 -10.16
C HIS A 286 11.83 -1.67 -9.43
N PRO A 287 12.39 -1.06 -8.36
CA PRO A 287 11.65 -0.09 -7.56
C PRO A 287 11.30 1.15 -8.38
N ARG A 288 9.99 1.50 -8.42
CA ARG A 288 9.50 2.70 -9.08
C ARG A 288 8.90 3.63 -8.06
N LYS A 289 9.59 4.73 -7.77
CA LYS A 289 9.17 5.73 -6.78
C LYS A 289 8.13 6.68 -7.37
N GLY A 290 7.23 7.17 -6.51
CA GLY A 290 6.28 8.22 -6.83
C GLY A 290 6.08 9.12 -5.63
N GLU A 291 6.14 10.43 -5.86
CA GLU A 291 5.95 11.45 -4.84
C GLU A 291 4.55 12.07 -4.95
N LEU A 292 3.96 12.41 -3.82
CA LEU A 292 2.59 12.91 -3.71
C LEU A 292 2.54 14.08 -2.74
N VAL A 293 1.60 15.00 -2.99
CA VAL A 293 1.37 16.19 -2.19
C VAL A 293 -0.04 16.19 -1.64
N ILE A 294 -0.21 16.58 -0.38
CA ILE A 294 -1.52 16.75 0.27
C ILE A 294 -1.78 18.23 0.52
N LEU A 295 -2.92 18.71 0.04
CA LEU A 295 -3.43 20.04 0.34
C LEU A 295 -4.41 19.98 1.53
N ASP A 296 -4.57 21.13 2.18
CA ASP A 296 -5.52 21.32 3.28
C ASP A 296 -6.95 20.91 2.88
N LYS A 297 -7.67 20.24 3.78
CA LYS A 297 -9.06 19.81 3.58
C LYS A 297 -10.04 20.95 3.25
N LYS A 298 -9.70 22.21 3.56
CA LYS A 298 -10.47 23.38 3.13
C LYS A 298 -10.58 23.50 1.61
N LYS A 299 -9.69 22.86 0.86
CA LYS A 299 -9.69 22.82 -0.61
C LYS A 299 -10.48 21.65 -1.19
N GLY A 300 -10.85 20.68 -0.37
CA GLY A 300 -11.66 19.52 -0.77
C GLY A 300 -12.93 19.86 -1.52
N PRO A 301 -13.74 20.85 -1.07
CA PRO A 301 -14.97 21.24 -1.78
C PRO A 301 -14.76 21.77 -3.20
N LEU A 302 -13.55 22.16 -3.59
CA LEU A 302 -13.24 22.63 -4.96
C LEU A 302 -13.14 21.47 -5.97
N VAL A 303 -13.07 20.22 -5.53
CA VAL A 303 -12.89 19.02 -6.35
C VAL A 303 -13.97 18.01 -6.01
N THR A 304 -14.70 17.51 -7.00
CA THR A 304 -15.76 16.52 -6.78
C THR A 304 -15.36 15.13 -7.27
N ARG A 305 -14.41 15.01 -8.21
CA ARG A 305 -13.96 13.76 -8.81
C ARG A 305 -12.43 13.67 -8.85
N SER A 306 -11.91 12.45 -8.96
CA SER A 306 -10.52 12.25 -9.34
C SER A 306 -10.31 12.65 -10.79
N MET A 307 -9.21 13.33 -11.12
CA MET A 307 -8.98 13.77 -12.49
C MET A 307 -7.50 13.89 -12.86
N GLY A 308 -7.19 13.61 -14.11
CA GLY A 308 -5.88 13.87 -14.72
C GLY A 308 -6.03 14.42 -16.11
N LEU A 309 -5.18 15.37 -16.50
CA LEU A 309 -5.16 15.95 -17.84
C LEU A 309 -4.16 15.21 -18.71
N ILE A 310 -4.62 14.67 -19.83
CA ILE A 310 -3.76 14.17 -20.91
C ILE A 310 -3.46 15.34 -21.83
N ASP A 311 -2.18 15.69 -21.89
CA ASP A 311 -1.61 16.69 -22.78
C ASP A 311 -0.52 16.03 -23.60
N LEU A 312 -0.80 15.75 -24.87
CA LEU A 312 0.14 15.05 -25.77
C LEU A 312 1.43 15.85 -26.01
N SER A 313 1.40 17.17 -25.87
CA SER A 313 2.59 18.02 -26.00
C SER A 313 3.57 17.85 -24.85
N GLN A 314 3.14 17.24 -23.72
CA GLN A 314 3.92 17.01 -22.51
C GLN A 314 4.03 15.51 -22.15
N ALA A 315 3.61 14.62 -23.04
CA ALA A 315 3.64 13.18 -22.80
C ALA A 315 5.09 12.68 -22.77
N THR A 316 5.60 12.40 -21.58
CA THR A 316 6.80 11.58 -21.38
C THR A 316 6.37 10.12 -21.24
N SER A 317 7.14 9.20 -21.83
CA SER A 317 6.78 7.80 -22.06
C SER A 317 6.53 6.95 -20.80
N ASP A 318 6.91 7.40 -19.61
CA ASP A 318 7.04 6.52 -18.43
C ASP A 318 6.07 6.83 -17.28
N THR A 319 5.19 7.83 -17.40
CA THR A 319 4.28 8.20 -16.31
C THR A 319 2.82 8.11 -16.70
N LYS A 320 1.99 7.49 -15.85
CA LYS A 320 0.52 7.57 -15.94
C LYS A 320 -0.02 8.99 -15.64
N GLY A 321 0.85 9.97 -15.63
CA GLY A 321 0.54 11.38 -15.63
C GLY A 321 0.16 12.02 -14.30
N GLY A 322 -0.22 11.25 -13.26
CA GLY A 322 -0.73 11.81 -12.01
C GLY A 322 -2.01 12.65 -12.20
N GLY A 323 -2.45 13.31 -11.14
CA GLY A 323 -3.67 14.12 -11.21
C GLY A 323 -3.99 14.85 -9.93
N VAL A 324 -5.25 15.20 -9.78
CA VAL A 324 -5.84 15.80 -8.59
C VAL A 324 -6.99 14.92 -8.13
N MET A 325 -7.07 14.68 -6.83
CA MET A 325 -8.11 13.82 -6.26
C MET A 325 -8.52 14.33 -4.87
N ARG A 326 -9.83 14.38 -4.62
CA ARG A 326 -10.33 14.54 -3.26
C ARG A 326 -10.21 13.22 -2.51
N THR A 327 -9.55 13.22 -1.37
CA THR A 327 -9.44 12.04 -0.51
C THR A 327 -10.73 11.79 0.25
N ILE A 328 -10.90 10.58 0.80
CA ILE A 328 -12.05 10.25 1.64
C ILE A 328 -12.14 11.16 2.88
N ASP A 329 -11.01 11.59 3.40
CA ASP A 329 -10.91 12.48 4.56
C ASP A 329 -10.97 13.98 4.19
N GLN A 330 -11.40 14.31 2.97
CA GLN A 330 -11.65 15.66 2.44
C GLN A 330 -10.40 16.49 2.09
N ASN A 331 -9.20 15.97 2.28
CA ASN A 331 -8.00 16.60 1.74
C ASN A 331 -7.99 16.51 0.20
N VAL A 332 -7.13 17.28 -0.44
CA VAL A 332 -6.83 17.09 -1.87
C VAL A 332 -5.46 16.48 -2.01
N LEU A 333 -5.37 15.41 -2.76
CA LEU A 333 -4.11 14.77 -3.13
C LEU A 333 -3.74 15.17 -4.55
N VAL A 334 -2.47 15.52 -4.76
CA VAL A 334 -1.89 15.97 -6.03
C VAL A 334 -0.71 15.08 -6.38
N GLY A 335 -0.63 14.60 -7.61
CA GLY A 335 0.36 13.65 -8.09
C GLY A 335 -0.27 12.29 -8.39
N PRO A 336 0.49 11.19 -8.37
CA PRO A 336 1.94 11.14 -8.20
C PRO A 336 2.71 11.46 -9.50
N ASP A 337 4.01 11.67 -9.35
CA ASP A 337 4.98 11.41 -10.41
C ASP A 337 5.37 9.92 -10.48
N ALA A 338 6.34 9.57 -11.31
CA ALA A 338 6.93 8.23 -11.31
C ALA A 338 8.33 8.27 -11.92
N TYR A 339 9.29 7.68 -11.23
CA TYR A 339 10.65 7.50 -11.72
C TYR A 339 11.29 6.23 -11.17
N GLU A 340 12.21 5.67 -11.92
CA GLU A 340 12.93 4.46 -11.56
C GLU A 340 14.09 4.80 -10.62
N GLN A 341 14.33 3.98 -9.59
CA GLN A 341 15.46 4.11 -8.66
C GLN A 341 15.95 2.72 -8.22
N PRO A 342 17.23 2.59 -7.80
CA PRO A 342 17.75 1.30 -7.33
C PRO A 342 17.35 0.94 -5.90
N MET A 343 16.96 1.92 -5.07
CA MET A 343 16.69 1.72 -3.64
C MET A 343 15.26 1.27 -3.39
N ARG A 344 15.08 0.24 -2.55
CA ARG A 344 13.77 -0.36 -2.22
C ARG A 344 13.08 0.31 -1.03
N GLU A 345 13.82 1.09 -0.22
CA GLU A 345 13.33 1.71 1.03
C GLU A 345 13.62 3.23 1.11
N ASP A 346 13.93 3.87 0.00
CA ASP A 346 14.09 5.32 0.00
C ASP A 346 12.74 6.03 -0.18
N PHE A 347 12.16 6.43 0.94
CA PHE A 347 10.92 7.21 1.00
C PHE A 347 11.13 8.72 1.11
N SER A 348 12.34 9.21 0.85
CA SER A 348 12.62 10.66 0.79
C SER A 348 11.83 11.33 -0.33
N THR A 349 11.64 12.64 -0.24
CA THR A 349 11.02 13.46 -1.28
C THR A 349 12.01 14.50 -1.77
N HIS A 350 11.93 14.86 -3.05
CA HIS A 350 12.86 15.78 -3.70
C HIS A 350 12.15 17.08 -4.07
N ARG A 351 12.75 18.20 -3.74
CA ARG A 351 12.20 19.54 -3.98
C ARG A 351 11.79 19.73 -5.44
N GLU A 352 12.66 19.33 -6.35
CA GLU A 352 12.43 19.49 -7.79
C GLU A 352 11.21 18.69 -8.27
N ASN A 353 11.01 17.46 -7.75
CA ASN A 353 9.86 16.62 -8.10
C ASN A 353 8.57 17.20 -7.54
N ILE A 354 8.58 17.64 -6.28
CA ILE A 354 7.43 18.30 -5.66
C ILE A 354 7.04 19.56 -6.43
N ASP A 355 8.01 20.43 -6.76
CA ASP A 355 7.78 21.64 -7.53
C ASP A 355 7.23 21.33 -8.94
N ALA A 356 7.72 20.27 -9.59
CA ALA A 356 7.19 19.79 -10.89
C ALA A 356 5.75 19.27 -10.78
N ILE A 357 5.43 18.50 -9.74
CA ILE A 357 4.06 18.02 -9.45
C ILE A 357 3.11 19.21 -9.26
N LEU A 358 3.48 20.17 -8.43
CA LEU A 358 2.68 21.36 -8.17
C LEU A 358 2.48 22.20 -9.44
N LYS A 359 3.54 22.46 -10.20
CA LYS A 359 3.49 23.20 -11.46
C LYS A 359 2.56 22.55 -12.48
N LYS A 360 2.56 21.20 -12.56
CA LYS A 360 1.77 20.43 -13.51
C LYS A 360 0.29 20.37 -13.13
N HIS A 361 -0.01 20.14 -11.86
CA HIS A 361 -1.35 19.72 -11.44
C HIS A 361 -2.16 20.80 -10.72
N LEU A 362 -1.56 21.75 -9.98
CA LEU A 362 -2.33 22.82 -9.33
C LEU A 362 -3.17 23.63 -10.31
N PRO A 363 -2.70 23.96 -11.54
CA PRO A 363 -3.51 24.71 -12.50
C PRO A 363 -4.73 23.97 -13.05
N LEU A 364 -4.93 22.69 -12.70
CA LEU A 364 -6.12 21.95 -13.11
C LEU A 364 -7.40 22.46 -12.43
N ILE A 365 -7.27 22.99 -11.23
CA ILE A 365 -8.40 23.48 -10.42
C ILE A 365 -8.16 24.96 -10.06
N LYS A 366 -9.11 25.81 -10.39
CA LYS A 366 -9.08 27.22 -9.99
C LYS A 366 -9.21 27.32 -8.46
N GLY A 367 -8.37 28.14 -7.85
CA GLY A 367 -8.38 28.37 -6.40
C GLY A 367 -7.39 27.52 -5.60
N PHE A 368 -6.55 26.69 -6.25
CA PHE A 368 -5.40 26.05 -5.61
C PHE A 368 -4.16 26.93 -5.66
N ALA A 369 -3.36 26.89 -4.58
CA ALA A 369 -2.10 27.59 -4.47
C ALA A 369 -1.05 26.73 -3.74
N PRO A 370 0.25 26.95 -3.95
CA PRO A 370 1.30 26.24 -3.20
C PRO A 370 1.21 26.39 -1.67
N SER A 371 0.65 27.49 -1.16
CA SER A 371 0.40 27.72 0.26
C SER A 371 -0.66 26.81 0.89
N ASP A 372 -1.41 26.05 0.07
CA ASP A 372 -2.40 25.08 0.54
C ASP A 372 -1.77 23.74 0.92
N VAL A 373 -0.51 23.51 0.58
CA VAL A 373 0.23 22.28 0.90
C VAL A 373 0.41 22.16 2.41
N ILE A 374 0.04 21.01 2.96
CA ILE A 374 0.24 20.67 4.38
C ILE A 374 1.28 19.60 4.60
N THR A 375 1.46 18.68 3.63
CA THR A 375 2.48 17.62 3.68
C THR A 375 2.69 17.00 2.31
N TYR A 376 3.77 16.23 2.19
CA TYR A 376 4.09 15.40 1.02
C TYR A 376 4.74 14.10 1.48
N PHE A 377 4.70 13.09 0.63
CA PHE A 377 5.26 11.76 0.91
C PHE A 377 5.62 11.04 -0.39
N ALA A 378 6.40 9.97 -0.26
CA ALA A 378 6.77 9.11 -1.38
C ALA A 378 6.39 7.65 -1.11
N GLY A 379 6.08 6.92 -2.19
CA GLY A 379 5.84 5.49 -2.18
C GLY A 379 6.63 4.77 -3.27
N ILE A 380 6.96 3.50 -3.05
CA ILE A 380 7.73 2.68 -3.97
C ILE A 380 6.87 1.54 -4.48
N ARG A 381 6.69 1.46 -5.80
CA ARG A 381 5.91 0.42 -6.47
C ARG A 381 6.79 -0.79 -6.75
N ALA A 382 6.25 -1.98 -6.52
CA ALA A 382 6.87 -3.25 -6.87
C ALA A 382 6.65 -3.58 -8.36
N ALA A 383 7.39 -2.94 -9.25
CA ALA A 383 7.23 -3.12 -10.69
C ALA A 383 8.10 -4.28 -11.21
N THR A 384 7.52 -5.15 -12.06
CA THR A 384 8.25 -6.12 -12.88
C THR A 384 8.54 -5.52 -14.25
N TYR A 385 9.46 -6.10 -14.99
CA TYR A 385 9.78 -5.65 -16.35
C TYR A 385 8.67 -5.97 -17.36
N GLU A 386 7.90 -7.01 -17.09
CA GLU A 386 6.73 -7.45 -17.85
C GLU A 386 5.50 -6.54 -17.62
N GLU A 387 5.55 -5.68 -16.60
CA GLU A 387 4.43 -4.82 -16.18
C GLU A 387 3.14 -5.60 -15.86
N GLU A 388 3.24 -6.87 -15.45
CA GLU A 388 2.11 -7.73 -15.14
C GLU A 388 2.17 -8.24 -13.68
N PHE A 389 1.05 -8.68 -13.14
CA PHE A 389 0.97 -9.33 -11.83
C PHE A 389 1.41 -10.79 -11.92
N ILE A 390 2.06 -11.27 -10.87
CA ILE A 390 2.43 -12.67 -10.67
C ILE A 390 1.52 -13.22 -9.58
N ILE A 391 0.52 -14.02 -9.98
CA ILE A 391 -0.51 -14.62 -9.11
C ILE A 391 -0.61 -16.09 -9.50
N GLU A 392 0.26 -16.92 -8.90
CA GLU A 392 0.37 -18.31 -9.30
C GLU A 392 1.04 -19.18 -8.23
N ARG A 393 0.75 -20.50 -8.24
CA ARG A 393 1.57 -21.50 -7.55
C ARG A 393 2.86 -21.69 -8.35
N SER A 394 3.99 -21.82 -7.63
CA SER A 394 5.27 -22.12 -8.27
C SER A 394 5.21 -23.41 -9.08
N GLU A 395 5.87 -23.44 -10.24
CA GLU A 395 6.05 -24.64 -11.05
C GLU A 395 7.17 -25.56 -10.52
N TYR A 396 8.06 -25.01 -9.67
CA TYR A 396 9.28 -25.69 -9.23
C TYR A 396 9.36 -25.91 -7.72
N VAL A 397 8.59 -25.15 -6.94
CA VAL A 397 8.51 -25.29 -5.48
C VAL A 397 7.07 -25.59 -5.09
N GLN A 398 6.82 -26.82 -4.69
CA GLN A 398 5.46 -27.39 -4.58
C GLN A 398 4.57 -26.61 -3.61
N ASN A 399 5.13 -26.07 -2.53
CA ASN A 399 4.41 -25.39 -1.47
C ASN A 399 4.63 -23.86 -1.46
N LEU A 400 4.94 -23.26 -2.62
CA LEU A 400 5.12 -21.81 -2.77
C LEU A 400 4.07 -21.23 -3.71
N ILE A 401 3.45 -20.13 -3.28
CA ILE A 401 2.52 -19.34 -4.10
C ILE A 401 3.05 -17.90 -4.16
N HIS A 402 3.07 -17.29 -5.34
CA HIS A 402 3.45 -15.90 -5.54
C HIS A 402 2.24 -14.99 -5.67
N ALA A 403 2.25 -13.88 -4.91
CA ALA A 403 1.44 -12.70 -5.06
C ALA A 403 2.37 -11.48 -5.21
N ALA A 404 3.09 -11.41 -6.34
CA ALA A 404 4.24 -10.55 -6.57
C ALA A 404 4.05 -9.61 -7.77
N GLY A 405 4.93 -8.62 -7.94
CA GLY A 405 4.84 -7.66 -9.05
C GLY A 405 3.59 -6.77 -9.00
N ILE A 406 2.93 -6.70 -7.84
CA ILE A 406 1.64 -6.02 -7.71
C ILE A 406 1.86 -4.53 -7.45
N GLN A 407 2.00 -3.80 -8.54
CA GLN A 407 1.99 -2.33 -8.59
C GLN A 407 0.58 -1.79 -8.88
N SER A 408 0.44 -0.51 -9.26
CA SER A 408 -0.86 0.02 -9.69
C SER A 408 -1.41 -0.77 -10.91
N PRO A 409 -2.69 -1.18 -10.84
CA PRO A 409 -3.76 -0.87 -9.90
C PRO A 409 -3.94 -1.89 -8.75
N GLY A 410 -2.88 -2.32 -8.10
CA GLY A 410 -2.88 -3.38 -7.07
C GLY A 410 -3.87 -3.15 -5.94
N LEU A 411 -3.99 -1.90 -5.42
CA LEU A 411 -5.01 -1.59 -4.41
C LEU A 411 -6.42 -1.92 -4.91
N ALA A 412 -6.80 -1.47 -6.10
CA ALA A 412 -8.12 -1.75 -6.67
C ALA A 412 -8.33 -3.24 -6.99
N SER A 413 -7.26 -4.00 -7.16
CA SER A 413 -7.28 -5.43 -7.47
C SER A 413 -7.22 -6.32 -6.22
N ALA A 414 -6.86 -5.77 -5.05
CA ALA A 414 -6.52 -6.54 -3.86
C ALA A 414 -7.57 -7.59 -3.45
N PRO A 415 -8.89 -7.30 -3.39
CA PRO A 415 -9.86 -8.32 -3.01
C PRO A 415 -9.97 -9.44 -4.05
N ALA A 416 -9.87 -9.14 -5.34
CA ALA A 416 -9.91 -10.16 -6.39
C ALA A 416 -8.64 -11.03 -6.41
N ILE A 417 -7.48 -10.44 -6.12
CA ILE A 417 -6.21 -11.16 -5.95
C ILE A 417 -6.29 -12.09 -4.75
N ALA A 418 -6.83 -11.61 -3.62
CA ALA A 418 -6.97 -12.41 -2.41
C ALA A 418 -7.88 -13.63 -2.63
N GLU A 419 -9.01 -13.44 -3.32
CA GLU A 419 -9.90 -14.54 -3.68
C GLU A 419 -9.21 -15.59 -4.58
N GLU A 420 -8.44 -15.15 -5.58
CA GLU A 420 -7.73 -16.06 -6.47
C GLU A 420 -6.58 -16.79 -5.75
N ILE A 421 -5.79 -16.10 -4.95
CA ILE A 421 -4.72 -16.73 -4.15
C ILE A 421 -5.33 -17.69 -3.13
N SER A 422 -6.44 -17.33 -2.48
CA SER A 422 -7.14 -18.23 -1.55
C SER A 422 -7.59 -19.52 -2.26
N ARG A 423 -8.16 -19.40 -3.46
CA ARG A 423 -8.55 -20.56 -4.27
C ARG A 423 -7.36 -21.47 -4.57
N ILE A 424 -6.25 -20.88 -5.08
CA ILE A 424 -5.02 -21.65 -5.37
C ILE A 424 -4.47 -22.31 -4.10
N THR A 425 -4.52 -21.62 -2.96
CA THR A 425 -4.04 -22.11 -1.67
C THR A 425 -4.88 -23.30 -1.18
N VAL A 426 -6.20 -23.17 -1.23
CA VAL A 426 -7.12 -24.26 -0.82
C VAL A 426 -6.94 -25.47 -1.72
N ASP A 427 -6.88 -25.27 -3.05
CA ASP A 427 -6.65 -26.36 -4.01
C ASP A 427 -5.34 -27.10 -3.69
N ALA A 428 -4.24 -26.37 -3.41
CA ALA A 428 -2.95 -26.97 -3.07
C ALA A 428 -2.95 -27.70 -1.71
N LEU A 429 -3.64 -27.18 -0.70
CA LEU A 429 -3.75 -27.82 0.62
C LEU A 429 -4.63 -29.06 0.57
N GLN A 430 -5.68 -29.10 -0.25
CA GLN A 430 -6.56 -30.25 -0.42
C GLN A 430 -5.84 -31.48 -1.01
N GLU A 431 -4.67 -31.29 -1.64
CA GLU A 431 -3.80 -32.40 -2.04
C GLU A 431 -3.22 -33.16 -0.82
N GLN A 432 -3.20 -32.53 0.37
CA GLN A 432 -2.51 -33.02 1.56
C GLN A 432 -3.42 -33.18 2.79
N MET A 433 -4.50 -32.39 2.88
CA MET A 433 -5.39 -32.37 4.04
C MET A 433 -6.81 -31.95 3.65
N GLU A 434 -7.79 -32.29 4.50
CA GLU A 434 -9.15 -31.77 4.37
C GLU A 434 -9.20 -30.31 4.81
N VAL A 435 -9.59 -29.39 3.92
CA VAL A 435 -9.82 -27.97 4.24
C VAL A 435 -11.31 -27.75 4.51
N LYS A 436 -11.65 -27.41 5.76
CA LYS A 436 -13.02 -27.17 6.20
C LYS A 436 -13.34 -25.67 6.25
N PRO A 437 -14.60 -25.28 5.97
CA PRO A 437 -15.02 -23.89 6.21
C PRO A 437 -14.90 -23.51 7.69
N ASN A 438 -14.52 -22.26 7.96
CA ASN A 438 -14.60 -21.69 9.30
C ASN A 438 -16.05 -21.27 9.59
N THR A 439 -16.78 -22.11 10.33
CA THR A 439 -18.19 -21.85 10.67
C THR A 439 -18.38 -20.64 11.60
N GLY A 440 -17.31 -20.17 12.24
CA GLY A 440 -17.30 -18.97 13.09
C GLY A 440 -16.89 -17.69 12.35
N PHE A 441 -16.64 -17.75 11.04
CA PHE A 441 -16.19 -16.59 10.28
C PHE A 441 -17.20 -15.45 10.34
N ASN A 442 -16.74 -14.28 10.83
CA ASN A 442 -17.50 -13.05 10.84
C ASN A 442 -16.90 -12.05 9.84
N PRO A 443 -17.60 -11.69 8.76
CA PRO A 443 -17.11 -10.72 7.79
C PRO A 443 -17.03 -9.29 8.35
N ARG A 444 -17.76 -9.00 9.43
CA ARG A 444 -17.84 -7.66 10.01
C ARG A 444 -16.78 -7.46 11.08
N ARG A 445 -15.95 -6.43 10.88
CA ARG A 445 -14.96 -5.98 11.85
C ARG A 445 -15.60 -5.13 12.95
N ARG A 446 -15.07 -5.21 14.18
CA ARG A 446 -15.38 -4.24 15.23
C ARG A 446 -14.82 -2.86 14.86
N VAL A 447 -15.69 -1.88 14.68
CA VAL A 447 -15.33 -0.51 14.28
C VAL A 447 -15.19 0.37 15.52
N ILE A 448 -14.09 1.11 15.61
CA ILE A 448 -13.92 2.19 16.59
C ILE A 448 -14.71 3.39 16.07
N PRO A 449 -15.67 3.93 16.86
CA PRO A 449 -16.48 5.05 16.42
C PRO A 449 -15.63 6.30 16.23
N HIS A 450 -15.84 7.01 15.12
CA HIS A 450 -15.15 8.28 14.85
C HIS A 450 -16.04 9.45 15.27
N MET A 451 -15.67 10.14 16.34
CA MET A 451 -16.51 11.15 16.99
C MET A 451 -16.93 12.28 16.03
N SER A 452 -16.10 12.65 15.04
CA SER A 452 -16.48 13.70 14.08
C SER A 452 -17.67 13.33 13.18
N ASP A 453 -17.94 12.04 12.98
CA ASP A 453 -18.95 11.54 12.04
C ASP A 453 -20.31 11.28 12.69
N LEU A 454 -20.38 11.38 14.04
CA LEU A 454 -21.55 11.06 14.84
C LEU A 454 -22.46 12.28 15.06
N THR A 455 -23.76 12.02 15.23
CA THR A 455 -24.73 13.02 15.71
C THR A 455 -24.47 13.44 17.15
N THR A 456 -25.11 14.51 17.60
CA THR A 456 -24.95 14.98 19.00
C THR A 456 -25.44 13.93 20.00
N GLU A 457 -26.53 13.25 19.69
CA GLU A 457 -27.16 12.22 20.53
C GLU A 457 -26.24 10.99 20.65
N GLU A 458 -25.68 10.53 19.52
CA GLU A 458 -24.73 9.42 19.50
C GLU A 458 -23.45 9.75 20.28
N LYS A 459 -22.92 10.97 20.14
CA LYS A 459 -21.77 11.45 20.93
C LYS A 459 -22.08 11.42 22.44
N GLN A 460 -23.25 11.92 22.85
CA GLN A 460 -23.65 11.91 24.25
C GLN A 460 -23.76 10.50 24.80
N GLU A 461 -24.28 9.55 24.01
CA GLU A 461 -24.39 8.16 24.44
C GLU A 461 -23.01 7.52 24.66
N ILE A 462 -22.08 7.71 23.68
CA ILE A 462 -20.72 7.17 23.79
C ILE A 462 -19.96 7.78 24.95
N ILE A 463 -20.01 9.12 25.13
CA ILE A 463 -19.35 9.82 26.24
C ILE A 463 -19.90 9.35 27.61
N ARG A 464 -21.20 9.05 27.68
CA ARG A 464 -21.79 8.51 28.93
C ARG A 464 -21.23 7.13 29.26
N LYS A 465 -20.96 6.29 28.26
CA LYS A 465 -20.38 4.95 28.43
C LYS A 465 -18.88 5.00 28.71
N ASN A 466 -18.17 5.90 28.04
CA ASN A 466 -16.74 6.11 28.20
C ASN A 466 -16.40 7.62 28.10
N PRO A 467 -16.16 8.30 29.27
CA PRO A 467 -15.87 9.73 29.30
C PRO A 467 -14.66 10.19 28.48
N ASP A 468 -13.70 9.32 28.22
CA ASP A 468 -12.51 9.63 27.41
C ASP A 468 -12.86 10.04 25.98
N TYR A 469 -14.03 9.62 25.47
CA TYR A 469 -14.54 10.09 24.17
C TYR A 469 -14.96 11.58 24.18
N GLY A 470 -15.16 12.17 25.35
CA GLY A 470 -15.43 13.61 25.54
C GLY A 470 -14.16 14.47 25.57
N VAL A 471 -12.97 13.88 25.64
CA VAL A 471 -11.69 14.59 25.75
C VAL A 471 -11.02 14.70 24.39
N ILE A 472 -11.05 15.89 23.77
CA ILE A 472 -10.46 16.09 22.43
C ILE A 472 -8.95 16.32 22.54
N ILE A 473 -8.19 15.42 21.92
CA ILE A 473 -6.71 15.43 21.85
C ILE A 473 -6.23 16.14 20.59
N CYS A 474 -6.71 15.72 19.40
CA CYS A 474 -6.35 16.36 18.14
C CYS A 474 -7.46 17.30 17.67
N ARG A 475 -7.30 18.62 17.87
CA ARG A 475 -8.34 19.62 17.57
C ARG A 475 -8.63 19.78 16.08
N CYS A 476 -7.61 19.69 15.21
CA CYS A 476 -7.78 19.91 13.77
C CYS A 476 -8.44 18.72 13.04
N GLU A 477 -8.38 17.52 13.61
CA GLU A 477 -9.04 16.32 13.09
C GLU A 477 -10.22 15.86 13.97
N GLY A 478 -10.42 16.48 15.15
CA GLY A 478 -11.54 16.18 16.05
C GLY A 478 -11.41 14.85 16.79
N ILE A 479 -10.18 14.37 17.05
CA ILE A 479 -9.92 13.05 17.63
C ILE A 479 -9.92 13.11 19.16
N SER A 480 -10.69 12.22 19.77
CA SER A 480 -10.81 12.08 21.23
C SER A 480 -9.74 11.15 21.83
N LYS A 481 -9.58 11.21 23.16
CA LYS A 481 -8.75 10.27 23.93
C LYS A 481 -9.29 8.85 23.79
N GLY A 482 -10.62 8.65 23.88
CA GLY A 482 -11.25 7.35 23.76
C GLY A 482 -10.94 6.65 22.43
N GLU A 483 -10.97 7.38 21.29
CA GLU A 483 -10.57 6.82 19.99
C GLU A 483 -9.11 6.35 19.98
N ILE A 484 -8.20 7.10 20.63
CA ILE A 484 -6.78 6.75 20.72
C ILE A 484 -6.59 5.50 21.56
N VAL A 485 -7.19 5.44 22.75
CA VAL A 485 -7.10 4.31 23.68
C VAL A 485 -7.65 3.04 23.06
N ASP A 486 -8.86 3.07 22.48
CA ASP A 486 -9.45 1.91 21.82
C ASP A 486 -8.58 1.41 20.63
N THR A 487 -7.86 2.32 19.98
CA THR A 487 -6.95 1.98 18.89
C THR A 487 -5.65 1.32 19.40
N ILE A 488 -5.14 1.75 20.56
CA ILE A 488 -3.99 1.09 21.20
C ILE A 488 -4.33 -0.36 21.54
N HIS A 489 -5.57 -0.63 21.96
CA HIS A 489 -6.05 -1.96 22.36
C HIS A 489 -6.80 -2.71 21.24
N SER A 490 -6.65 -2.30 19.99
CA SER A 490 -7.24 -3.01 18.82
C SER A 490 -6.58 -4.37 18.59
N PRO A 491 -7.18 -5.27 17.78
CA PRO A 491 -6.60 -6.58 17.45
C PRO A 491 -5.17 -6.53 16.90
N ILE A 492 -4.79 -5.42 16.27
CA ILE A 492 -3.41 -5.09 15.91
C ILE A 492 -3.05 -3.79 16.65
N PRO A 493 -2.41 -3.88 17.81
CA PRO A 493 -2.15 -2.74 18.69
C PRO A 493 -1.37 -1.61 18.00
N ALA A 494 -1.81 -0.36 18.20
CA ALA A 494 -1.14 0.82 17.69
C ALA A 494 -0.30 1.50 18.77
N THR A 495 0.95 1.11 18.92
CA THR A 495 1.85 1.59 19.98
C THR A 495 2.82 2.68 19.53
N THR A 496 2.75 3.13 18.28
CA THR A 496 3.58 4.22 17.73
C THR A 496 2.72 5.40 17.29
N ILE A 497 3.31 6.59 17.22
CA ILE A 497 2.61 7.80 16.77
C ILE A 497 2.02 7.61 15.36
N ASP A 498 2.79 7.06 14.43
CA ASP A 498 2.32 6.88 13.05
C ASP A 498 1.33 5.72 12.90
N ALA A 499 1.35 4.72 13.79
CA ALA A 499 0.32 3.68 13.83
C ALA A 499 -1.05 4.28 14.20
N LEU A 500 -1.11 5.11 15.25
CA LEU A 500 -2.30 5.87 15.64
C LEU A 500 -2.73 6.84 14.52
N LYS A 501 -1.76 7.56 13.94
CA LYS A 501 -1.99 8.47 12.82
C LYS A 501 -2.67 7.77 11.63
N ARG A 502 -2.25 6.56 11.28
CA ARG A 502 -2.85 5.78 10.19
C ARG A 502 -4.26 5.27 10.49
N ARG A 503 -4.61 5.01 11.77
CA ARG A 503 -5.93 4.48 12.15
C ARG A 503 -6.97 5.57 12.41
N VAL A 504 -6.68 6.46 13.36
CA VAL A 504 -7.63 7.48 13.84
C VAL A 504 -7.18 8.92 13.59
N ARG A 505 -6.09 9.14 12.84
CA ARG A 505 -5.67 10.43 12.26
C ARG A 505 -5.12 11.52 13.19
N PRO A 506 -4.75 11.32 14.48
CA PRO A 506 -4.08 12.40 15.22
C PRO A 506 -2.78 12.80 14.48
N GLY A 507 -2.58 14.10 14.27
CA GLY A 507 -1.41 14.62 13.56
C GLY A 507 -1.52 14.65 12.03
N MET A 508 -2.67 14.30 11.42
CA MET A 508 -2.87 14.40 9.96
C MET A 508 -3.44 15.74 9.49
N GLY A 509 -3.86 16.60 10.39
CA GLY A 509 -4.37 17.92 10.05
C GLY A 509 -3.24 18.92 9.77
N ARG A 510 -3.62 20.19 9.54
CA ARG A 510 -2.73 21.26 9.09
C ARG A 510 -1.44 21.44 9.94
N CYS A 511 -1.49 21.21 11.25
CA CYS A 511 -0.33 21.37 12.14
C CYS A 511 0.62 20.15 12.13
N GLN A 512 0.27 19.04 11.46
CA GLN A 512 1.07 17.81 11.34
C GLN A 512 1.59 17.29 12.69
N GLY A 513 0.75 17.36 13.74
CA GLY A 513 1.09 16.85 15.08
C GLY A 513 1.69 17.89 16.03
N GLY A 514 1.94 19.13 15.57
CA GLY A 514 2.60 20.15 16.39
C GLY A 514 1.95 20.44 17.74
N PHE A 515 0.66 20.17 17.90
CA PHE A 515 -0.06 20.33 19.18
C PHE A 515 -0.41 19.02 19.87
N CYS A 516 -0.82 18.00 19.13
CA CYS A 516 -1.33 16.77 19.73
C CYS A 516 -0.25 15.73 20.03
N SER A 517 0.92 15.75 19.38
CA SER A 517 1.95 14.71 19.58
C SER A 517 2.37 14.52 21.04
N PRO A 518 2.60 15.56 21.87
CA PRO A 518 2.94 15.35 23.29
C PRO A 518 1.84 14.63 24.07
N LEU A 519 0.56 14.98 23.83
CA LEU A 519 -0.58 14.33 24.48
C LEU A 519 -0.77 12.89 24.01
N VAL A 520 -0.57 12.63 22.71
CA VAL A 520 -0.62 11.28 22.15
C VAL A 520 0.51 10.41 22.73
N THR A 521 1.74 10.96 22.85
CA THR A 521 2.85 10.27 23.49
C THR A 521 2.52 9.91 24.95
N GLN A 522 1.95 10.85 25.70
CA GLN A 522 1.53 10.61 27.08
C GLN A 522 0.50 9.47 27.17
N ILE A 523 -0.53 9.46 26.31
CA ILE A 523 -1.54 8.40 26.30
C ILE A 523 -0.89 7.05 25.97
N ILE A 524 0.02 6.99 24.99
CA ILE A 524 0.76 5.75 24.70
C ILE A 524 1.50 5.27 25.96
N CYS A 525 2.21 6.15 26.68
CA CYS A 525 2.90 5.80 27.91
C CYS A 525 1.94 5.27 28.98
N GLU A 526 0.79 5.93 29.18
CA GLU A 526 -0.23 5.53 30.16
C GLU A 526 -0.80 4.14 29.85
N GLU A 527 -1.08 3.83 28.59
CA GLU A 527 -1.74 2.60 28.18
C GLU A 527 -0.78 1.41 27.97
N THR A 528 0.50 1.67 27.68
CA THR A 528 1.48 0.61 27.37
C THR A 528 2.52 0.41 28.47
N GLY A 529 2.66 1.36 29.41
CA GLY A 529 3.73 1.36 30.42
C GLY A 529 5.11 1.78 29.90
N LEU A 530 5.23 2.17 28.63
CA LEU A 530 6.48 2.67 28.04
C LEU A 530 6.86 4.03 28.65
N SER A 531 8.15 4.28 28.82
CA SER A 531 8.64 5.63 29.10
C SER A 531 8.52 6.54 27.86
N PRO A 532 8.50 7.87 28.02
CA PRO A 532 8.45 8.79 26.86
C PRO A 532 9.61 8.60 25.88
N GLU A 533 10.79 8.19 26.36
CA GLU A 533 11.98 7.92 25.58
C GLU A 533 11.86 6.64 24.75
N GLU A 534 11.01 5.69 25.14
CA GLU A 534 10.76 4.43 24.44
C GLU A 534 9.67 4.57 23.37
N VAL A 535 8.82 5.61 23.45
CA VAL A 535 7.80 5.84 22.44
C VAL A 535 8.44 6.27 21.11
N THR A 536 8.16 5.51 20.07
CA THR A 536 8.70 5.77 18.73
C THR A 536 7.67 6.43 17.81
N LYS A 537 8.17 7.11 16.78
CA LYS A 537 7.33 7.68 15.73
C LYS A 537 6.73 6.58 14.84
N SER A 538 7.57 5.65 14.35
CA SER A 538 7.17 4.66 13.35
C SER A 538 7.91 3.31 13.48
N GLY A 539 8.30 2.91 14.69
CA GLY A 539 9.07 1.72 15.00
C GLY A 539 10.50 2.06 15.43
N GLU A 540 11.36 1.08 15.44
CA GLU A 540 12.74 1.20 15.96
C GLU A 540 13.52 2.36 15.35
N ASP A 541 14.41 2.95 16.15
CA ASP A 541 15.28 4.08 15.78
C ASP A 541 14.55 5.38 15.38
N SER A 542 13.25 5.48 15.67
CA SER A 542 12.44 6.68 15.41
C SER A 542 11.93 7.36 16.69
N ASN A 543 12.71 7.33 17.77
CA ASN A 543 12.38 7.93 19.05
C ASN A 543 12.15 9.43 18.91
N LEU A 544 11.09 9.95 19.53
CA LEU A 544 10.79 11.39 19.54
C LEU A 544 11.55 12.13 20.63
N ILE A 545 11.83 11.46 21.73
CA ILE A 545 12.55 11.98 22.88
C ILE A 545 13.76 11.06 23.07
N LEU A 546 14.95 11.65 23.05
CA LEU A 546 16.20 10.90 23.20
C LEU A 546 16.62 10.84 24.67
N GLU A 547 16.42 11.93 25.43
CA GLU A 547 16.76 12.04 26.86
C GLU A 547 15.99 13.19 27.52
N ARG A 548 15.99 13.20 28.84
CA ARG A 548 15.45 14.32 29.63
C ARG A 548 16.38 15.52 29.52
N THR A 549 15.81 16.70 29.25
CA THR A 549 16.57 17.97 29.18
C THR A 549 16.95 18.53 30.55
N HIS A 550 16.33 18.04 31.65
CA HIS A 550 16.58 18.53 32.99
C HIS A 550 17.85 17.88 33.57
N LYS A 551 18.85 18.70 33.93
CA LYS A 551 20.11 18.28 34.57
C LYS A 551 19.94 17.97 36.07
N GLY A 552 18.95 17.19 36.46
CA GLY A 552 18.79 16.67 37.81
C GLY A 552 19.40 15.27 37.86
N GLU A 553 20.51 15.12 38.59
CA GLU A 553 21.19 13.89 39.00
C GLU A 553 21.42 12.84 37.90
N ARG A 554 22.62 12.86 37.34
CA ARG A 554 23.16 11.75 36.55
C ARG A 554 23.22 10.50 37.44
N SER A 555 22.26 9.60 37.35
CA SER A 555 22.47 8.22 37.76
C SER A 555 23.56 7.67 36.84
N GLY A 556 24.70 7.26 37.43
CA GLY A 556 25.92 6.89 36.72
C GLY A 556 25.69 5.78 35.68
N ARG A 557 25.63 6.15 34.42
CA ARG A 557 25.99 5.25 33.33
C ARG A 557 27.28 5.78 32.72
N GLN A 558 28.36 5.00 32.97
CA GLN A 558 29.62 5.21 32.31
C GLN A 558 29.44 5.03 30.81
N HIS A 559 29.75 6.07 30.03
CA HIS A 559 29.97 5.93 28.60
C HIS A 559 31.24 5.09 28.39
N GLU A 560 31.07 3.85 27.95
CA GLU A 560 32.12 3.19 27.21
C GLU A 560 32.17 3.80 25.81
N THR A 561 33.21 4.56 25.59
CA THR A 561 33.66 5.03 24.27
C THR A 561 34.25 3.86 23.49
N VAL A 562 33.69 3.56 22.34
CA VAL A 562 34.40 2.96 21.19
C VAL A 562 34.15 3.76 19.95
#